data_983d9bf1c731a41039e21bc325baaa72
#
_entry.id   983d9bf1c731a41039e21bc325baaa72
#
_cell.length_a   1.000
_cell.length_b   1.000
_cell.length_c   1.000
_cell.angle_alpha   90.00
_cell.angle_beta   90.00
_cell.angle_gamma   90.00
#
_symmetry.space_group_name_H-M   'P 1'
#
loop_
_entity.id
_entity.type
_entity.pdbx_description
1 polymer ?
#
loop_
_entity_poly.entity_id
_entity_poly.type
_entity_poly.pdbx_seq_one_letter_code
_entity_poly.pdbx_strand_id
1 'polypeptide(L)'
;MNQTTTPGSGSTPGYGHRPRMGRPHRLSDQRPWWDTFPWWGAVILAILVWMAFKIITDDDYELAWTRIWPGLRITIEATFEAFGIALVIGLIFGMGQLSRNVVSRNLARTYVEFVRGIPILPLIFTVALIIVPQATDALNGRLDAWFGWEFKLSFQMRATVTLALIYGAYMAEIFRGGIQSIPPGQVEAGRSLGLSRRQTMNSVVLPQAM
;
A
#
# COMPACT_ATOMS: atom_id res chain seq x y z
N MET A 1 1.68 21.50 89.70
CA MET A 1 0.78 20.36 89.65
C MET A 1 0.23 20.28 88.22
N ASN A 2 0.77 19.50 87.39
CA ASN A 2 0.08 18.64 86.41
C ASN A 2 1.11 17.84 85.59
N GLN A 3 1.02 16.56 85.72
CA GLN A 3 1.86 15.62 85.03
C GLN A 3 1.23 15.40 83.65
N THR A 4 2.01 15.55 82.60
CA THR A 4 1.63 15.12 81.26
C THR A 4 2.37 13.80 80.97
N THR A 5 1.62 12.75 80.94
CA THR A 5 1.99 11.40 80.56
C THR A 5 2.16 11.33 79.05
N THR A 6 3.34 10.92 78.60
CA THR A 6 3.60 10.57 77.23
C THR A 6 3.03 9.20 76.88
N PRO A 7 2.31 9.02 75.73
CA PRO A 7 1.88 7.69 75.29
C PRO A 7 3.01 7.00 74.53
N GLY A 8 3.11 5.70 74.80
CA GLY A 8 4.13 4.80 74.34
C GLY A 8 4.27 4.61 72.84
N SER A 9 5.47 4.26 72.48
CA SER A 9 5.91 3.83 71.18
C SER A 9 5.16 2.56 70.71
N GLY A 10 4.23 2.72 69.79
CA GLY A 10 3.58 1.58 69.13
C GLY A 10 4.61 0.89 68.20
N SER A 11 4.92 -0.35 68.55
CA SER A 11 5.68 -1.27 67.68
C SER A 11 4.91 -1.54 66.42
N THR A 12 5.49 -1.14 65.28
CA THR A 12 4.99 -1.52 63.95
C THR A 12 5.08 -3.05 63.78
N PRO A 13 3.98 -3.71 63.37
CA PRO A 13 4.05 -5.14 63.08
C PRO A 13 4.96 -5.38 61.86
N GLY A 14 5.95 -6.24 62.05
CA GLY A 14 6.86 -6.66 60.97
C GLY A 14 6.06 -7.23 59.82
N TYR A 15 6.24 -6.65 58.64
CA TYR A 15 5.77 -7.24 57.39
C TYR A 15 6.44 -8.59 57.20
N GLY A 16 5.72 -9.65 57.46
CA GLY A 16 6.16 -11.02 57.21
C GLY A 16 6.65 -11.18 55.77
N HIS A 17 7.85 -11.67 55.63
CA HIS A 17 8.43 -12.13 54.37
C HIS A 17 7.46 -13.12 53.71
N ARG A 18 6.68 -12.66 52.74
CA ARG A 18 5.95 -13.58 51.87
C ARG A 18 7.02 -14.34 51.06
N PRO A 19 7.07 -15.69 51.13
CA PRO A 19 7.95 -16.46 50.28
C PRO A 19 7.63 -16.09 48.85
N ARG A 20 8.61 -15.67 48.04
CA ARG A 20 8.48 -15.52 46.60
C ARG A 20 8.09 -16.87 46.06
N MET A 21 6.82 -17.06 45.74
CA MET A 21 6.40 -18.20 44.96
C MET A 21 7.25 -18.17 43.69
N GLY A 22 8.11 -19.15 43.56
CA GLY A 22 8.90 -19.37 42.34
C GLY A 22 7.89 -19.35 41.19
N ARG A 23 8.12 -18.51 40.16
CA ARG A 23 7.34 -18.56 38.95
C ARG A 23 7.34 -20.02 38.50
N PRO A 24 6.15 -20.61 38.22
CA PRO A 24 6.16 -21.96 37.71
C PRO A 24 7.08 -21.96 36.51
N HIS A 25 8.08 -22.88 36.50
CA HIS A 25 8.88 -23.16 35.33
C HIS A 25 7.89 -23.31 34.18
N ARG A 26 7.89 -22.35 33.27
CA ARG A 26 7.22 -22.59 31.97
C ARG A 26 7.93 -23.81 31.44
N LEU A 27 7.23 -24.96 31.51
CA LEU A 27 7.57 -26.10 30.69
C LEU A 27 7.77 -25.50 29.32
N SER A 28 8.98 -25.60 28.80
CA SER A 28 9.32 -25.12 27.47
C SER A 28 8.23 -25.63 26.55
N ASP A 29 7.46 -24.68 26.01
CA ASP A 29 6.39 -24.94 25.05
C ASP A 29 7.09 -25.41 23.77
N GLN A 30 7.58 -26.66 23.82
CA GLN A 30 8.15 -27.35 22.65
C GLN A 30 6.94 -27.71 21.78
N ARG A 31 6.38 -26.67 21.14
CA ARG A 31 5.39 -26.90 20.09
C ARG A 31 6.06 -27.78 19.06
N PRO A 32 5.49 -28.94 18.79
CA PRO A 32 6.07 -29.83 17.80
C PRO A 32 6.19 -29.07 16.47
N TRP A 33 7.23 -29.34 15.71
CA TRP A 33 7.57 -28.62 14.47
C TRP A 33 6.41 -28.57 13.47
N TRP A 34 5.49 -29.54 13.52
CA TRP A 34 4.28 -29.57 12.68
C TRP A 34 3.26 -28.46 13.02
N ASP A 35 3.26 -27.89 14.23
CA ASP A 35 2.39 -26.77 14.59
C ASP A 35 2.89 -25.44 13.98
N THR A 36 4.19 -25.36 13.68
CA THR A 36 4.82 -24.20 13.04
C THR A 36 4.97 -24.40 11.54
N PHE A 37 4.73 -25.63 11.04
CA PHE A 37 4.86 -25.92 9.63
C PHE A 37 3.69 -25.29 8.85
N PRO A 38 3.98 -24.56 7.76
CA PRO A 38 2.94 -23.89 6.97
C PRO A 38 2.18 -24.90 6.10
N TRP A 39 1.28 -25.68 6.68
CA TRP A 39 0.49 -26.69 5.99
C TRP A 39 -0.27 -26.15 4.77
N TRP A 40 -0.70 -24.88 4.86
CA TRP A 40 -1.31 -24.18 3.73
C TRP A 40 -0.36 -24.10 2.51
N GLY A 41 0.93 -23.89 2.76
CA GLY A 41 1.95 -23.85 1.72
C GLY A 41 2.16 -25.24 1.09
N ALA A 42 2.16 -26.31 1.91
CA ALA A 42 2.24 -27.68 1.42
C ALA A 42 1.04 -28.06 0.54
N VAL A 43 -0.18 -27.64 0.93
CA VAL A 43 -1.38 -27.85 0.13
C VAL A 43 -1.31 -27.10 -1.20
N ILE A 44 -0.89 -25.84 -1.20
CA ILE A 44 -0.70 -25.07 -2.44
C ILE A 44 0.33 -25.75 -3.33
N LEU A 45 1.47 -26.15 -2.76
CA LEU A 45 2.52 -26.83 -3.52
C LEU A 45 2.00 -28.15 -4.13
N ALA A 46 1.26 -28.94 -3.35
CA ALA A 46 0.66 -30.18 -3.85
C ALA A 46 -0.32 -29.95 -5.01
N ILE A 47 -1.14 -28.88 -4.92
CA ILE A 47 -2.06 -28.48 -6.00
C ILE A 47 -1.25 -28.05 -7.24
N LEU A 48 -0.21 -27.26 -7.07
CA LEU A 48 0.63 -26.81 -8.19
C LEU A 48 1.34 -27.97 -8.89
N VAL A 49 1.89 -28.91 -8.11
CA VAL A 49 2.53 -30.12 -8.66
C VAL A 49 1.51 -31.00 -9.40
N TRP A 50 0.32 -31.17 -8.81
CA TRP A 50 -0.76 -31.94 -9.45
C TRP A 50 -1.23 -31.27 -10.76
N MET A 51 -1.40 -29.94 -10.76
CA MET A 51 -1.73 -29.20 -11.98
C MET A 51 -0.64 -29.30 -13.04
N ALA A 52 0.63 -29.14 -12.65
CA ALA A 52 1.75 -29.28 -13.57
C ALA A 52 1.79 -30.69 -14.18
N PHE A 53 1.59 -31.73 -13.36
CA PHE A 53 1.51 -33.10 -13.84
C PHE A 53 0.35 -33.30 -14.84
N LYS A 54 -0.83 -32.72 -14.54
CA LYS A 54 -1.98 -32.78 -15.44
C LYS A 54 -1.73 -32.06 -16.76
N ILE A 55 -1.11 -30.88 -16.74
CA ILE A 55 -0.77 -30.13 -17.97
C ILE A 55 0.18 -30.91 -18.88
N ILE A 56 1.10 -31.72 -18.29
CA ILE A 56 2.09 -32.48 -19.06
C ILE A 56 1.51 -33.81 -19.57
N THR A 57 0.52 -34.39 -18.88
CA THR A 57 0.07 -35.76 -19.13
C THR A 57 -1.27 -35.83 -19.90
N ASP A 58 -2.03 -34.75 -19.93
CA ASP A 58 -3.39 -34.70 -20.45
C ASP A 58 -3.50 -33.65 -21.55
N ASP A 59 -3.80 -34.06 -22.77
CA ASP A 59 -3.85 -33.20 -23.97
C ASP A 59 -4.85 -32.05 -23.82
N ASP A 60 -5.96 -32.24 -23.09
CA ASP A 60 -6.94 -31.18 -22.86
C ASP A 60 -6.37 -30.05 -22.00
N TYR A 61 -5.54 -30.39 -21.01
CA TYR A 61 -4.86 -29.40 -20.17
C TYR A 61 -3.69 -28.73 -20.89
N GLU A 62 -2.96 -29.43 -21.76
CA GLU A 62 -1.93 -28.83 -22.61
C GLU A 62 -2.53 -27.80 -23.57
N LEU A 63 -3.67 -28.14 -24.20
CA LEU A 63 -4.39 -27.22 -25.08
C LEU A 63 -4.92 -26.00 -24.29
N ALA A 64 -5.46 -26.20 -23.10
CA ALA A 64 -5.89 -25.09 -22.24
C ALA A 64 -4.72 -24.18 -21.86
N TRP A 65 -3.58 -24.77 -21.48
CA TRP A 65 -2.37 -24.04 -21.12
C TRP A 65 -1.84 -23.17 -22.25
N THR A 66 -1.73 -23.73 -23.45
CA THR A 66 -1.25 -22.99 -24.63
C THR A 66 -2.12 -21.81 -25.00
N ARG A 67 -3.43 -21.87 -24.67
CA ARG A 67 -4.37 -20.75 -24.89
C ARG A 67 -4.36 -19.71 -23.77
N ILE A 68 -4.13 -20.14 -22.53
CA ILE A 68 -4.12 -19.25 -21.36
C ILE A 68 -2.80 -18.47 -21.25
N TRP A 69 -1.67 -19.11 -21.60
CA TRP A 69 -0.35 -18.52 -21.44
C TRP A 69 -0.17 -17.14 -22.09
N PRO A 70 -0.60 -16.90 -23.33
CA PRO A 70 -0.51 -15.57 -23.94
C PRO A 70 -1.30 -14.51 -23.16
N GLY A 71 -2.49 -14.87 -22.64
CA GLY A 71 -3.31 -13.98 -21.82
C GLY A 71 -2.64 -13.65 -20.47
N LEU A 72 -2.01 -14.63 -19.83
CA LEU A 72 -1.27 -14.44 -18.59
C LEU A 72 -0.10 -13.46 -18.78
N ARG A 73 0.65 -13.63 -19.86
CA ARG A 73 1.75 -12.73 -20.22
C ARG A 73 1.25 -11.28 -20.38
N ILE A 74 0.19 -11.07 -21.15
CA ILE A 74 -0.41 -9.74 -21.35
C ILE A 74 -0.85 -9.13 -20.02
N THR A 75 -1.46 -9.94 -19.15
CA THR A 75 -1.91 -9.49 -17.82
C THR A 75 -0.74 -9.04 -16.96
N ILE A 76 0.35 -9.81 -16.94
CA ILE A 76 1.55 -9.47 -16.17
C ILE A 76 2.20 -8.19 -16.70
N GLU A 77 2.40 -8.09 -18.01
CA GLU A 77 2.97 -6.91 -18.66
C GLU A 77 2.13 -5.65 -18.33
N ALA A 78 0.82 -5.70 -18.58
CA ALA A 78 -0.09 -4.59 -18.29
C ALA A 78 -0.12 -4.20 -16.79
N THR A 79 0.02 -5.19 -15.90
CA THR A 79 0.04 -4.92 -14.45
C THR A 79 1.29 -4.14 -14.06
N PHE A 80 2.47 -4.55 -14.51
CA PHE A 80 3.72 -3.84 -14.19
C PHE A 80 3.77 -2.45 -14.81
N GLU A 81 3.32 -2.31 -16.06
CA GLU A 81 3.22 -1.02 -16.73
C GLU A 81 2.27 -0.08 -15.98
N ALA A 82 1.03 -0.55 -15.70
CA ALA A 82 0.04 0.24 -14.98
C ALA A 82 0.50 0.61 -13.59
N PHE A 83 1.13 -0.32 -12.86
CA PHE A 83 1.63 -0.07 -11.52
C PHE A 83 2.76 0.97 -11.51
N GLY A 84 3.73 0.87 -12.44
CA GLY A 84 4.78 1.85 -12.57
C GLY A 84 4.25 3.27 -12.83
N ILE A 85 3.29 3.40 -13.74
CA ILE A 85 2.63 4.69 -14.02
C ILE A 85 1.81 5.15 -12.81
N ALA A 86 1.09 4.24 -12.14
CA ALA A 86 0.28 4.56 -10.96
C ALA A 86 1.13 5.08 -9.80
N LEU A 87 2.36 4.57 -9.60
CA LEU A 87 3.28 5.09 -8.60
C LEU A 87 3.65 6.55 -8.87
N VAL A 88 3.94 6.88 -10.13
CA VAL A 88 4.28 8.26 -10.51
C VAL A 88 3.08 9.19 -10.33
N ILE A 89 1.91 8.81 -10.82
CA ILE A 89 0.67 9.55 -10.65
C ILE A 89 0.36 9.72 -9.15
N GLY A 90 0.45 8.63 -8.39
CA GLY A 90 0.21 8.61 -6.96
C GLY A 90 1.13 9.55 -6.19
N LEU A 91 2.42 9.56 -6.52
CA LEU A 91 3.38 10.48 -5.90
C LEU A 91 3.05 11.94 -6.22
N ILE A 92 2.75 12.26 -7.47
CA ILE A 92 2.39 13.62 -7.91
C ILE A 92 1.15 14.11 -7.15
N PHE A 93 0.06 13.34 -7.17
CA PHE A 93 -1.19 13.74 -6.53
C PHE A 93 -1.15 13.61 -5.00
N GLY A 94 -0.42 12.66 -4.45
CA GLY A 94 -0.18 12.55 -3.01
C GLY A 94 0.56 13.78 -2.46
N MET A 95 1.64 14.18 -3.11
CA MET A 95 2.34 15.42 -2.76
C MET A 95 1.50 16.66 -3.08
N GLY A 96 0.71 16.64 -4.15
CA GLY A 96 -0.23 17.69 -4.51
C GLY A 96 -1.23 17.99 -3.39
N GLN A 97 -1.77 16.96 -2.75
CA GLN A 97 -2.69 17.09 -1.61
C GLN A 97 -2.05 17.77 -0.40
N LEU A 98 -0.73 17.64 -0.23
CA LEU A 98 0.05 18.27 0.85
C LEU A 98 0.58 19.67 0.48
N SER A 99 0.33 20.12 -0.76
CA SER A 99 0.79 21.41 -1.27
C SER A 99 0.18 22.57 -0.51
N ARG A 100 0.96 23.66 -0.35
CA ARG A 100 0.48 24.95 0.15
C ARG A 100 -0.37 25.69 -0.86
N ASN A 101 -0.16 25.44 -2.15
CA ASN A 101 -0.97 26.04 -3.19
C ASN A 101 -2.39 25.44 -3.13
N VAL A 102 -3.37 26.31 -2.92
CA VAL A 102 -4.78 25.93 -2.78
C VAL A 102 -5.30 25.22 -4.03
N VAL A 103 -4.90 25.70 -5.21
CA VAL A 103 -5.33 25.12 -6.49
C VAL A 103 -4.80 23.70 -6.66
N SER A 104 -3.49 23.49 -6.47
CA SER A 104 -2.87 22.16 -6.57
C SER A 104 -3.47 21.18 -5.57
N ARG A 105 -3.66 21.64 -4.33
CA ARG A 105 -4.25 20.80 -3.28
C ARG A 105 -5.70 20.40 -3.59
N ASN A 106 -6.53 21.33 -4.02
CA ASN A 106 -7.92 21.04 -4.33
C ASN A 106 -8.04 20.13 -5.56
N LEU A 107 -7.26 20.39 -6.62
CA LEU A 107 -7.25 19.54 -7.81
C LEU A 107 -6.86 18.09 -7.46
N ALA A 108 -5.79 17.94 -6.67
CA ALA A 108 -5.34 16.61 -6.24
C ALA A 108 -6.39 15.89 -5.38
N ARG A 109 -7.03 16.59 -4.45
CA ARG A 109 -8.11 16.04 -3.64
C ARG A 109 -9.31 15.63 -4.48
N THR A 110 -9.78 16.52 -5.36
CA THR A 110 -10.91 16.24 -6.25
C THR A 110 -10.69 14.98 -7.07
N TYR A 111 -9.49 14.83 -7.65
CA TYR A 111 -9.15 13.62 -8.40
C TYR A 111 -9.23 12.36 -7.52
N VAL A 112 -8.59 12.38 -6.36
CA VAL A 112 -8.53 11.22 -5.46
C VAL A 112 -9.92 10.87 -4.91
N GLU A 113 -10.68 11.86 -4.45
CA GLU A 113 -12.03 11.67 -3.90
C GLU A 113 -13.00 11.18 -4.97
N PHE A 114 -12.94 11.74 -6.18
CA PHE A 114 -13.77 11.31 -7.30
C PHE A 114 -13.53 9.86 -7.68
N VAL A 115 -12.27 9.47 -7.89
CA VAL A 115 -11.90 8.10 -8.29
C VAL A 115 -12.26 7.08 -7.22
N ARG A 116 -12.03 7.41 -5.94
CA ARG A 116 -12.30 6.49 -4.81
C ARG A 116 -13.76 6.48 -4.38
N GLY A 117 -14.52 7.50 -4.74
CA GLY A 117 -15.95 7.59 -4.43
C GLY A 117 -16.86 6.77 -5.34
N ILE A 118 -16.34 6.30 -6.48
CA ILE A 118 -17.10 5.49 -7.45
C ILE A 118 -16.70 4.01 -7.29
N PRO A 119 -17.65 3.06 -7.35
CA PRO A 119 -17.34 1.64 -7.38
C PRO A 119 -16.34 1.31 -8.50
N ILE A 120 -15.29 0.53 -8.18
CA ILE A 120 -14.15 0.33 -9.07
C ILE A 120 -14.52 -0.30 -10.42
N LEU A 121 -15.43 -1.28 -10.45
CA LEU A 121 -15.81 -1.98 -11.70
C LEU A 121 -16.50 -1.06 -12.70
N PRO A 122 -17.59 -0.34 -12.36
CA PRO A 122 -18.18 0.66 -13.25
C PRO A 122 -17.18 1.72 -13.69
N LEU A 123 -16.28 2.15 -12.81
CA LEU A 123 -15.27 3.14 -13.14
C LEU A 123 -14.28 2.61 -14.18
N ILE A 124 -13.78 1.37 -14.02
CA ILE A 124 -12.88 0.74 -15.01
C ILE A 124 -13.53 0.70 -16.38
N PHE A 125 -14.77 0.21 -16.49
CA PHE A 125 -15.46 0.13 -17.77
C PHE A 125 -15.71 1.51 -18.38
N THR A 126 -16.14 2.48 -17.59
CA THR A 126 -16.38 3.84 -18.07
C THR A 126 -15.10 4.49 -18.59
N VAL A 127 -14.00 4.37 -17.83
CA VAL A 127 -12.72 4.98 -18.24
C VAL A 127 -12.13 4.27 -19.45
N ALA A 128 -12.07 2.93 -19.44
CA ALA A 128 -11.43 2.16 -20.52
C ALA A 128 -12.21 2.20 -21.84
N LEU A 129 -13.55 2.17 -21.79
CA LEU A 129 -14.39 2.04 -22.99
C LEU A 129 -14.98 3.35 -23.49
N ILE A 130 -15.04 4.37 -22.63
CA ILE A 130 -15.65 5.66 -22.99
C ILE A 130 -14.65 6.80 -22.90
N ILE A 131 -14.07 7.04 -21.71
CA ILE A 131 -13.26 8.24 -21.48
C ILE A 131 -11.93 8.18 -22.25
N VAL A 132 -11.18 7.08 -22.16
CA VAL A 132 -9.88 6.94 -22.84
C VAL A 132 -10.02 6.99 -24.35
N PRO A 133 -10.96 6.27 -25.01
CA PRO A 133 -11.19 6.42 -26.45
C PRO A 133 -11.55 7.85 -26.85
N GLN A 134 -12.53 8.48 -26.20
CA GLN A 134 -12.95 9.85 -26.52
C GLN A 134 -11.82 10.85 -26.35
N ALA A 135 -11.02 10.72 -25.29
CA ALA A 135 -9.84 11.58 -25.07
C ALA A 135 -8.79 11.37 -26.17
N THR A 136 -8.59 10.12 -26.62
CA THR A 136 -7.66 9.79 -27.71
C THR A 136 -8.14 10.38 -29.04
N ASP A 137 -9.43 10.25 -29.35
CA ASP A 137 -10.03 10.79 -30.57
C ASP A 137 -9.98 12.33 -30.59
N ALA A 138 -10.23 12.97 -29.45
CA ALA A 138 -10.13 14.42 -29.32
C ALA A 138 -8.68 14.93 -29.46
N LEU A 139 -7.69 14.15 -28.96
CA LEU A 139 -6.28 14.44 -29.16
C LEU A 139 -5.87 14.26 -30.63
N ASN A 140 -6.30 13.16 -31.26
CA ASN A 140 -6.00 12.88 -32.66
C ASN A 140 -6.54 13.97 -33.58
N GLY A 141 -7.77 14.44 -33.38
CA GLY A 141 -8.31 15.53 -34.16
C GLY A 141 -7.49 16.83 -34.09
N ARG A 142 -6.80 17.07 -32.98
CA ARG A 142 -5.89 18.23 -32.84
C ARG A 142 -4.50 17.94 -33.39
N LEU A 143 -3.94 16.75 -33.14
CA LEU A 143 -2.61 16.35 -33.57
C LEU A 143 -2.53 16.16 -35.09
N ASP A 144 -3.59 15.57 -35.68
CA ASP A 144 -3.68 15.42 -37.13
C ASP A 144 -3.74 16.79 -37.82
N ALA A 145 -4.52 17.74 -37.28
CA ALA A 145 -4.60 19.11 -37.82
C ALA A 145 -3.27 19.88 -37.74
N TRP A 146 -2.38 19.56 -36.79
CA TRP A 146 -1.12 20.29 -36.58
C TRP A 146 0.12 19.55 -37.09
N PHE A 147 0.15 18.22 -37.05
CA PHE A 147 1.34 17.40 -37.31
C PHE A 147 1.09 16.22 -38.26
N GLY A 148 -0.17 15.92 -38.66
CA GLY A 148 -0.52 14.77 -39.49
C GLY A 148 -0.31 13.43 -38.76
N TRP A 149 -0.36 13.39 -37.43
CA TRP A 149 -0.09 12.20 -36.62
C TRP A 149 -1.39 11.64 -36.03
N GLU A 150 -1.64 10.36 -36.27
CA GLU A 150 -2.68 9.59 -35.61
C GLU A 150 -2.08 8.69 -34.52
N PHE A 151 -2.54 8.85 -33.29
CA PHE A 151 -2.16 8.01 -32.17
C PHE A 151 -3.25 7.00 -31.87
N LYS A 152 -2.96 5.70 -32.09
CA LYS A 152 -3.92 4.61 -31.86
C LYS A 152 -3.55 3.84 -30.61
N LEU A 153 -4.41 3.90 -29.59
CA LEU A 153 -4.27 3.06 -28.40
C LEU A 153 -4.88 1.68 -28.66
N SER A 154 -4.06 0.64 -28.52
CA SER A 154 -4.54 -0.74 -28.48
C SER A 154 -5.48 -0.95 -27.27
N PHE A 155 -6.30 -1.99 -27.30
CA PHE A 155 -7.17 -2.33 -26.17
C PHE A 155 -6.36 -2.55 -24.88
N GLN A 156 -5.21 -3.22 -24.95
CA GLN A 156 -4.30 -3.40 -23.82
C GLN A 156 -3.82 -2.06 -23.25
N MET A 157 -3.36 -1.13 -24.10
CA MET A 157 -2.93 0.19 -23.64
C MET A 157 -4.05 0.99 -22.98
N ARG A 158 -5.29 0.88 -23.48
CA ARG A 158 -6.45 1.51 -22.83
C ARG A 158 -6.68 0.95 -21.43
N ALA A 159 -6.58 -0.37 -21.27
CA ALA A 159 -6.68 -1.02 -19.96
C ALA A 159 -5.54 -0.58 -19.04
N THR A 160 -4.30 -0.57 -19.51
CA THR A 160 -3.11 -0.12 -18.75
C THR A 160 -3.27 1.32 -18.26
N VAL A 161 -3.66 2.25 -19.14
CA VAL A 161 -3.88 3.66 -18.77
C VAL A 161 -5.02 3.80 -17.75
N THR A 162 -6.10 3.06 -17.95
CA THR A 162 -7.25 3.06 -17.03
C THR A 162 -6.84 2.59 -15.64
N LEU A 163 -6.14 1.47 -15.55
CA LEU A 163 -5.64 0.93 -14.29
C LEU A 163 -4.65 1.90 -13.63
N ALA A 164 -3.76 2.49 -14.42
CA ALA A 164 -2.79 3.47 -13.92
C ALA A 164 -3.46 4.70 -13.31
N LEU A 165 -4.50 5.23 -13.95
CA LEU A 165 -5.27 6.36 -13.43
C LEU A 165 -6.03 5.98 -12.15
N ILE A 166 -6.70 4.84 -12.12
CA ILE A 166 -7.49 4.44 -10.96
C ILE A 166 -6.57 4.12 -9.78
N TYR A 167 -5.58 3.24 -9.98
CA TYR A 167 -4.64 2.89 -8.89
C TYR A 167 -3.74 4.06 -8.50
N GLY A 168 -3.47 5.01 -9.39
CA GLY A 168 -2.79 6.26 -9.06
C GLY A 168 -3.49 7.05 -7.96
N ALA A 169 -4.82 7.09 -7.94
CA ALA A 169 -5.57 7.73 -6.87
C ALA A 169 -5.44 6.99 -5.52
N TYR A 170 -5.42 5.66 -5.53
CA TYR A 170 -5.17 4.87 -4.33
C TYR A 170 -3.75 5.05 -3.81
N MET A 171 -2.75 5.04 -4.71
CA MET A 171 -1.35 5.30 -4.35
C MET A 171 -1.15 6.71 -3.80
N ALA A 172 -1.86 7.72 -4.35
CA ALA A 172 -1.81 9.09 -3.82
C ALA A 172 -2.24 9.17 -2.35
N GLU A 173 -3.26 8.40 -1.97
CA GLU A 173 -3.72 8.36 -0.60
C GLU A 173 -2.75 7.61 0.32
N ILE A 174 -2.12 6.52 -0.18
CA ILE A 174 -1.09 5.79 0.56
C ILE A 174 0.12 6.71 0.82
N PHE A 175 0.61 7.40 -0.19
CA PHE A 175 1.73 8.34 -0.02
C PHE A 175 1.38 9.50 0.92
N ARG A 176 0.19 10.07 0.79
CA ARG A 176 -0.29 11.11 1.71
C ARG A 176 -0.34 10.61 3.14
N GLY A 177 -0.92 9.43 3.37
CA GLY A 177 -1.01 8.80 4.69
C GLY A 177 0.35 8.49 5.28
N GLY A 178 1.28 7.92 4.49
CA GLY A 178 2.65 7.65 4.90
C GLY A 178 3.40 8.91 5.33
N ILE A 179 3.31 9.99 4.54
CA ILE A 179 3.96 11.25 4.89
C ILE A 179 3.34 11.88 6.15
N GLN A 180 2.03 11.79 6.31
CA GLN A 180 1.32 12.36 7.47
C GLN A 180 1.51 11.54 8.76
N SER A 181 1.92 10.29 8.67
CA SER A 181 2.21 9.45 9.84
C SER A 181 3.49 9.83 10.57
N ILE A 182 4.38 10.62 9.93
CA ILE A 182 5.64 11.03 10.54
C ILE A 182 5.38 12.07 11.64
N PRO A 183 5.89 11.83 12.87
CA PRO A 183 5.70 12.76 13.98
C PRO A 183 6.24 14.17 13.65
N PRO A 184 5.50 15.24 13.98
CA PRO A 184 5.93 16.63 13.72
C PRO A 184 7.32 16.96 14.26
N GLY A 185 7.70 16.37 15.40
CA GLY A 185 9.02 16.54 16.00
C GLY A 185 10.20 16.13 15.10
N GLN A 186 10.00 15.17 14.20
CA GLN A 186 11.03 14.79 13.23
C GLN A 186 11.27 15.90 12.19
N VAL A 187 10.19 16.54 11.76
CA VAL A 187 10.25 17.68 10.83
C VAL A 187 10.87 18.90 11.52
N GLU A 188 10.53 19.14 12.78
CA GLU A 188 11.06 20.23 13.59
C GLU A 188 12.56 20.04 13.87
N ALA A 189 12.98 18.82 14.24
CA ALA A 189 14.39 18.48 14.44
C ALA A 189 15.21 18.73 13.16
N GLY A 190 14.74 18.28 12.01
CA GLY A 190 15.41 18.56 10.74
C GLY A 190 15.57 20.04 10.46
N ARG A 191 14.55 20.84 10.77
CA ARG A 191 14.61 22.31 10.61
C ARG A 191 15.56 22.98 11.60
N SER A 192 15.61 22.50 12.83
CA SER A 192 16.53 23.01 13.86
C SER A 192 17.99 22.77 13.48
N LEU A 193 18.27 21.72 12.69
CA LEU A 193 19.57 21.47 12.08
C LEU A 193 19.86 22.31 10.83
N GLY A 194 18.97 23.27 10.49
CA GLY A 194 19.15 24.18 9.33
C GLY A 194 18.74 23.58 7.99
N LEU A 195 18.10 22.41 7.96
CA LEU A 195 17.64 21.80 6.72
C LEU A 195 16.50 22.62 6.09
N SER A 196 16.61 22.89 4.81
CA SER A 196 15.51 23.47 4.03
C SER A 196 14.34 22.48 3.96
N ARG A 197 13.14 22.95 3.59
CA ARG A 197 11.95 22.08 3.47
C ARG A 197 12.14 20.90 2.54
N ARG A 198 12.82 21.10 1.40
CA ARG A 198 13.12 20.04 0.45
C ARG A 198 14.08 19.01 1.06
N GLN A 199 15.11 19.48 1.73
CA GLN A 199 16.07 18.60 2.41
C GLN A 199 15.39 17.82 3.55
N THR A 200 14.57 18.47 4.38
CA THR A 200 13.79 17.79 5.43
C THR A 200 12.87 16.73 4.82
N MET A 201 12.17 17.06 3.73
CA MET A 201 11.31 16.08 3.04
C MET A 201 12.10 14.88 2.52
N ASN A 202 13.20 15.11 1.80
CA ASN A 202 13.95 14.04 1.13
C ASN A 202 14.82 13.23 2.08
N SER A 203 15.39 13.86 3.13
CA SER A 203 16.36 13.19 4.01
C SER A 203 15.77 12.70 5.33
N VAL A 204 14.60 13.20 5.74
CA VAL A 204 13.97 12.84 7.02
C VAL A 204 12.61 12.18 6.79
N VAL A 205 11.70 12.84 6.06
CA VAL A 205 10.32 12.40 5.95
C VAL A 205 10.16 11.23 4.99
N LEU A 206 10.61 11.35 3.74
CA LEU A 206 10.43 10.31 2.73
C LEU A 206 11.06 8.97 3.12
N PRO A 207 12.29 8.90 3.66
CA PRO A 207 12.87 7.61 4.05
C PRO A 207 12.14 6.92 5.21
N GLN A 208 11.41 7.67 6.03
CA GLN A 208 10.62 7.13 7.14
C GLN A 208 9.17 6.82 6.75
N ALA A 209 8.68 7.45 5.67
CA ALA A 209 7.31 7.31 5.18
C ALA A 209 7.13 6.12 4.21
N MET A 210 8.23 5.54 3.71
CA MET A 210 8.26 4.39 2.81
C MET A 210 8.62 3.11 3.56
#